data_d2d7d31a6b2f05cd6ae9c6e12f57067f
#
_entry.id   d2d7d31a6b2f05cd6ae9c6e12f57067f
#
_cell.length_a   1.000
_cell.length_b   1.000
_cell.length_c   1.000
_cell.angle_alpha   90.00
_cell.angle_beta   90.00
_cell.angle_gamma   90.00
#
_symmetry.space_group_name_H-M   'P 1'
#
loop_
_entity.id
_entity.type
_entity.pdbx_description
1 polymer ?
#
loop_
_entity_poly.entity_id
_entity_poly.type
_entity_poly.pdbx_seq_one_letter_code
_entity_poly.pdbx_strand_id
1 'polypeptide(L)'
;TDSMGQLRFIPNNKFTGSVSIPYVALSSSGTALGAGVVSIGVVDSVKKFTDISTSTWCYKYVTELASANVISGYSNGTFQEKNTITYGAALKLIMLAAGYGEQAPTVKGSPFSGYLAKAKAAGLVSGNPKLNGPITRLQIAQIAAKALKLSTAGLPSKKPFTDTNDVYVQALNAAGIIEGYFSNGTSTYKPNNTLTRGQVSAIVWRMKNSVQ
;
A
#
# COMPACT_ATOMS: atom_id res chain seq x y z
N THR A 1 2.56 28.07 0.75
CA THR A 1 2.24 27.63 -0.63
C THR A 1 3.37 26.74 -1.13
N ASP A 2 3.05 25.72 -1.93
CA ASP A 2 4.04 24.97 -2.65
C ASP A 2 4.56 25.74 -3.88
N SER A 3 5.49 25.14 -4.63
CA SER A 3 6.07 25.74 -5.83
C SER A 3 5.07 26.02 -6.95
N MET A 4 3.83 25.54 -6.84
CA MET A 4 2.72 25.78 -7.76
C MET A 4 1.71 26.80 -7.22
N GLY A 5 2.01 27.47 -6.09
CA GLY A 5 1.11 28.44 -5.46
C GLY A 5 -0.08 27.84 -4.72
N GLN A 6 -0.08 26.53 -4.49
CA GLN A 6 -1.18 25.87 -3.76
C GLN A 6 -0.99 25.99 -2.24
N LEU A 7 -2.07 26.21 -1.52
CA LEU A 7 -2.10 26.16 -0.06
C LEU A 7 -2.29 24.69 0.38
N ARG A 8 -1.36 24.19 1.19
CA ARG A 8 -1.43 22.87 1.79
C ARG A 8 -1.67 22.99 3.29
N PHE A 9 -2.77 22.43 3.77
CA PHE A 9 -3.03 22.27 5.19
C PHE A 9 -2.52 20.91 5.67
N ILE A 10 -1.67 20.91 6.69
CA ILE A 10 -1.13 19.70 7.33
C ILE A 10 -1.54 19.77 8.80
N PRO A 11 -2.53 18.99 9.25
CA PRO A 11 -2.90 18.98 10.66
C PRO A 11 -1.80 18.36 11.51
N ASN A 12 -1.69 18.81 12.75
CA ASN A 12 -0.84 18.14 13.74
C ASN A 12 -1.34 16.72 13.96
N ASN A 13 -0.43 15.82 14.27
CA ASN A 13 -0.75 14.42 14.54
C ASN A 13 -1.82 14.32 15.64
N LYS A 14 -2.92 13.58 15.39
CA LYS A 14 -4.10 13.42 16.24
C LYS A 14 -5.02 14.66 16.36
N PHE A 15 -4.82 15.71 15.58
CA PHE A 15 -5.78 16.80 15.57
C PHE A 15 -7.09 16.35 14.88
N THR A 16 -8.21 16.57 15.57
CA THR A 16 -9.57 16.45 15.02
C THR A 16 -10.34 17.71 15.37
N GLY A 17 -11.21 18.15 14.50
CA GLY A 17 -11.99 19.36 14.71
C GLY A 17 -12.04 20.24 13.47
N SER A 18 -12.53 21.46 13.61
CA SER A 18 -12.62 22.44 12.53
C SER A 18 -11.53 23.49 12.68
N VAL A 19 -10.90 23.84 11.55
CA VAL A 19 -9.97 24.96 11.46
C VAL A 19 -10.54 25.97 10.48
N SER A 20 -10.55 27.23 10.86
CA SER A 20 -10.95 28.35 10.01
C SER A 20 -9.72 29.18 9.68
N ILE A 21 -9.41 29.31 8.41
CA ILE A 21 -8.26 30.06 7.90
C ILE A 21 -8.77 31.28 7.16
N PRO A 22 -8.67 32.48 7.74
CA PRO A 22 -9.02 33.70 7.01
C PRO A 22 -7.95 33.98 5.94
N TYR A 23 -8.38 34.49 4.80
CA TYR A 23 -7.47 34.92 3.74
C TYR A 23 -7.90 36.24 3.12
N VAL A 24 -6.95 36.96 2.55
CA VAL A 24 -7.17 38.13 1.73
C VAL A 24 -6.53 37.87 0.37
N ALA A 25 -7.29 38.02 -0.69
CA ALA A 25 -6.79 38.01 -2.04
C ALA A 25 -6.22 39.39 -2.40
N LEU A 26 -4.98 39.44 -2.89
CA LEU A 26 -4.31 40.66 -3.30
C LEU A 26 -4.10 40.67 -4.82
N SER A 27 -4.18 41.85 -5.44
CA SER A 27 -3.70 42.06 -6.81
C SER A 27 -2.17 41.93 -6.87
N SER A 28 -1.60 41.89 -8.06
CA SER A 28 -0.15 41.94 -8.28
C SER A 28 0.49 43.24 -7.72
N SER A 29 -0.28 44.30 -7.55
CA SER A 29 0.15 45.56 -6.91
C SER A 29 -0.05 45.57 -5.39
N GLY A 30 -0.50 44.46 -4.76
CA GLY A 30 -0.75 44.39 -3.32
C GLY A 30 -2.10 44.99 -2.85
N THR A 31 -2.99 45.40 -3.76
CA THR A 31 -4.31 45.90 -3.39
C THR A 31 -5.24 44.73 -3.04
N ALA A 32 -5.98 44.87 -1.92
CA ALA A 32 -6.96 43.86 -1.51
C ALA A 32 -8.09 43.75 -2.53
N LEU A 33 -8.31 42.59 -3.07
CA LEU A 33 -9.38 42.26 -4.03
C LEU A 33 -10.60 41.64 -3.33
N GLY A 34 -10.39 41.00 -2.18
CA GLY A 34 -11.44 40.40 -1.39
C GLY A 34 -10.85 39.58 -0.23
N ALA A 35 -11.71 39.26 0.72
CA ALA A 35 -11.37 38.44 1.85
C ALA A 35 -12.38 37.30 2.02
N GLY A 36 -11.95 36.21 2.61
CA GLY A 36 -12.81 35.06 2.88
C GLY A 36 -12.25 34.18 3.99
N VAL A 37 -12.94 33.10 4.28
CA VAL A 37 -12.54 32.11 5.25
C VAL A 37 -12.63 30.73 4.62
N VAL A 38 -11.55 29.95 4.67
CA VAL A 38 -11.58 28.53 4.33
C VAL A 38 -11.80 27.74 5.62
N SER A 39 -12.89 26.99 5.68
CA SER A 39 -13.17 26.09 6.81
C SER A 39 -12.80 24.66 6.44
N ILE A 40 -11.93 24.05 7.24
CA ILE A 40 -11.44 22.69 7.03
C ILE A 40 -11.88 21.84 8.23
N GLY A 41 -12.72 20.83 7.98
CA GLY A 41 -13.07 19.82 8.97
C GLY A 41 -12.04 18.67 8.93
N VAL A 42 -11.32 18.49 10.03
CA VAL A 42 -10.43 17.33 10.23
C VAL A 42 -11.19 16.32 11.07
N VAL A 43 -11.58 15.23 10.47
CA VAL A 43 -12.27 14.13 11.15
C VAL A 43 -11.29 12.96 11.36
N ASP A 44 -11.43 12.27 12.48
CA ASP A 44 -10.73 11.01 12.69
C ASP A 44 -11.40 9.95 11.78
N SER A 45 -10.90 9.86 10.56
CA SER A 45 -11.34 8.89 9.57
C SER A 45 -10.61 7.55 9.71
N VAL A 46 -9.93 7.30 10.83
CA VAL A 46 -9.30 6.00 11.06
C VAL A 46 -10.40 4.94 11.06
N LYS A 47 -10.43 4.20 9.97
CA LYS A 47 -11.35 3.07 9.83
C LYS A 47 -11.01 2.05 10.92
N LYS A 48 -11.85 1.99 11.95
CA LYS A 48 -11.64 1.07 13.07
C LYS A 48 -12.20 -0.30 12.70
N PHE A 49 -11.39 -1.33 12.88
CA PHE A 49 -11.82 -2.72 12.78
C PHE A 49 -11.98 -3.28 14.18
N THR A 50 -13.04 -4.05 14.39
CA THR A 50 -13.40 -4.55 15.74
C THR A 50 -12.41 -5.59 16.28
N ASP A 51 -11.64 -6.22 15.41
CA ASP A 51 -10.65 -7.26 15.70
C ASP A 51 -9.19 -6.76 15.61
N ILE A 52 -8.97 -5.45 15.43
CA ILE A 52 -7.64 -4.82 15.36
C ILE A 52 -7.54 -3.78 16.47
N SER A 53 -6.60 -3.96 17.37
CA SER A 53 -6.30 -3.04 18.48
C SER A 53 -4.85 -2.54 18.40
N THR A 54 -4.51 -1.55 19.21
CA THR A 54 -3.14 -1.02 19.32
C THR A 54 -2.10 -2.06 19.69
N SER A 55 -2.51 -3.16 20.33
CA SER A 55 -1.64 -4.30 20.65
C SER A 55 -1.48 -5.29 19.48
N THR A 56 -2.28 -5.17 18.41
CA THR A 56 -2.15 -6.01 17.22
C THR A 56 -0.91 -5.59 16.44
N TRP A 57 0.00 -6.52 16.16
CA TRP A 57 1.30 -6.22 15.54
C TRP A 57 1.20 -5.43 14.21
N CYS A 58 0.14 -5.65 13.44
CA CYS A 58 -0.08 -4.96 12.16
C CYS A 58 -0.98 -3.73 12.28
N TYR A 59 -1.35 -3.29 13.49
CA TYR A 59 -2.25 -2.17 13.73
C TYR A 59 -1.89 -0.93 12.90
N LYS A 60 -0.65 -0.46 13.00
CA LYS A 60 -0.16 0.71 12.27
C LYS A 60 -0.40 0.56 10.77
N TYR A 61 0.02 -0.54 10.18
CA TYR A 61 -0.08 -0.78 8.75
C TYR A 61 -1.53 -0.82 8.27
N VAL A 62 -2.37 -1.54 9.02
CA VAL A 62 -3.79 -1.70 8.69
C VAL A 62 -4.53 -0.37 8.80
N THR A 63 -4.34 0.40 9.87
CA THR A 63 -5.06 1.65 10.09
C THR A 63 -4.65 2.74 9.10
N GLU A 64 -3.36 2.88 8.81
CA GLU A 64 -2.87 3.86 7.85
C GLU A 64 -3.31 3.54 6.41
N LEU A 65 -3.26 2.26 6.00
CA LEU A 65 -3.74 1.84 4.69
C LEU A 65 -5.26 1.96 4.56
N ALA A 66 -6.01 1.72 5.64
CA ALA A 66 -7.46 1.91 5.64
C ALA A 66 -7.83 3.39 5.52
N SER A 67 -7.13 4.28 6.23
CA SER A 67 -7.29 5.73 6.11
C SER A 67 -6.94 6.25 4.70
N ALA A 68 -5.99 5.60 4.03
CA ALA A 68 -5.62 5.89 2.65
C ALA A 68 -6.53 5.21 1.60
N ASN A 69 -7.60 4.54 2.02
CA ASN A 69 -8.50 3.76 1.17
C ASN A 69 -7.83 2.65 0.32
N VAL A 70 -6.64 2.20 0.72
CA VAL A 70 -5.94 1.09 0.05
C VAL A 70 -6.53 -0.25 0.47
N ILE A 71 -6.90 -0.38 1.75
CA ILE A 71 -7.53 -1.59 2.27
C ILE A 71 -8.92 -1.32 2.82
N SER A 72 -9.75 -2.36 2.81
CA SER A 72 -11.05 -2.38 3.48
C SER A 72 -11.20 -3.68 4.27
N GLY A 73 -12.00 -3.62 5.34
CA GLY A 73 -12.41 -4.81 6.08
C GLY A 73 -13.59 -5.53 5.44
N TYR A 74 -14.14 -6.44 6.18
CA TYR A 74 -15.37 -7.16 5.84
C TYR A 74 -16.61 -6.37 6.27
N SER A 75 -17.76 -6.75 5.73
CA SER A 75 -19.06 -6.09 6.05
C SER A 75 -19.45 -6.17 7.53
N ASN A 76 -18.91 -7.14 8.26
CA ASN A 76 -19.11 -7.28 9.73
C ASN A 76 -18.18 -6.37 10.56
N GLY A 77 -17.44 -5.46 9.93
CA GLY A 77 -16.53 -4.53 10.62
C GLY A 77 -15.18 -5.11 11.04
N THR A 78 -14.84 -6.36 10.64
CA THR A 78 -13.55 -6.98 10.96
C THR A 78 -12.53 -6.83 9.86
N PHE A 79 -11.23 -6.97 10.19
CA PHE A 79 -10.14 -7.03 9.22
C PHE A 79 -9.63 -8.45 8.98
N GLN A 80 -9.61 -9.30 10.00
CA GLN A 80 -9.17 -10.70 9.99
C GLN A 80 -7.70 -10.85 9.54
N GLU A 81 -6.78 -10.26 10.30
CA GLU A 81 -5.36 -10.17 9.96
C GLU A 81 -4.65 -11.51 9.82
N LYS A 82 -5.17 -12.56 10.49
CA LYS A 82 -4.61 -13.93 10.44
C LYS A 82 -5.05 -14.75 9.24
N ASN A 83 -6.13 -14.33 8.57
CA ASN A 83 -6.66 -15.07 7.43
C ASN A 83 -5.69 -15.00 6.25
N THR A 84 -5.52 -16.11 5.56
CA THR A 84 -4.75 -16.17 4.31
C THR A 84 -5.41 -15.26 3.27
N ILE A 85 -4.60 -14.41 2.63
CA ILE A 85 -5.07 -13.52 1.57
C ILE A 85 -5.15 -14.26 0.23
N THR A 86 -6.15 -13.94 -0.58
CA THR A 86 -6.25 -14.47 -1.94
C THR A 86 -5.34 -13.70 -2.90
N TYR A 87 -4.99 -14.35 -4.02
CA TYR A 87 -4.18 -13.74 -5.07
C TYR A 87 -4.80 -12.42 -5.58
N GLY A 88 -6.10 -12.44 -5.89
CA GLY A 88 -6.80 -11.26 -6.39
C GLY A 88 -6.83 -10.11 -5.38
N ALA A 89 -7.07 -10.40 -4.11
CA ALA A 89 -7.05 -9.39 -3.06
C ALA A 89 -5.65 -8.79 -2.87
N ALA A 90 -4.60 -9.61 -2.85
CA ALA A 90 -3.22 -9.11 -2.75
C ALA A 90 -2.81 -8.30 -3.98
N LEU A 91 -3.18 -8.74 -5.19
CA LEU A 91 -2.93 -8.02 -6.44
C LEU A 91 -3.57 -6.61 -6.40
N LYS A 92 -4.84 -6.51 -5.98
CA LYS A 92 -5.51 -5.21 -5.78
C LYS A 92 -4.68 -4.31 -4.87
N LEU A 93 -4.30 -4.80 -3.69
CA LEU A 93 -3.57 -4.00 -2.70
C LEU A 93 -2.22 -3.50 -3.23
N ILE A 94 -1.46 -4.38 -3.89
CA ILE A 94 -0.17 -4.03 -4.50
C ILE A 94 -0.35 -2.96 -5.57
N MET A 95 -1.33 -3.12 -6.45
CA MET A 95 -1.59 -2.17 -7.54
C MET A 95 -2.05 -0.80 -7.01
N LEU A 96 -2.91 -0.77 -6.00
CA LEU A 96 -3.33 0.49 -5.37
C LEU A 96 -2.14 1.21 -4.70
N ALA A 97 -1.30 0.48 -3.99
CA ALA A 97 -0.10 1.06 -3.36
C ALA A 97 0.90 1.60 -4.38
N ALA A 98 1.00 0.96 -5.55
CA ALA A 98 1.86 1.40 -6.65
C ALA A 98 1.22 2.44 -7.57
N GLY A 99 0.04 2.99 -7.23
CA GLY A 99 -0.59 4.10 -7.95
C GLY A 99 -1.38 3.72 -9.21
N TYR A 100 -1.71 2.44 -9.42
CA TYR A 100 -2.48 2.01 -10.61
C TYR A 100 -3.98 2.39 -10.53
N GLY A 101 -4.47 2.84 -9.38
CA GLY A 101 -5.88 3.19 -9.16
C GLY A 101 -6.83 2.00 -9.11
N GLU A 102 -8.10 2.29 -8.81
CA GLU A 102 -9.15 1.28 -8.77
C GLU A 102 -9.46 0.74 -10.18
N GLN A 103 -9.71 -0.58 -10.26
CA GLN A 103 -10.03 -1.26 -11.50
C GLN A 103 -11.41 -1.91 -11.41
N ALA A 104 -12.31 -1.54 -12.32
CA ALA A 104 -13.62 -2.19 -12.41
C ALA A 104 -13.49 -3.65 -12.86
N PRO A 105 -14.34 -4.57 -12.36
CA PRO A 105 -14.35 -5.95 -12.82
C PRO A 105 -14.64 -6.04 -14.33
N THR A 106 -13.85 -6.84 -15.04
CA THR A 106 -14.03 -7.12 -16.47
C THR A 106 -14.79 -8.43 -16.73
N VAL A 107 -14.97 -9.24 -15.67
CA VAL A 107 -15.72 -10.52 -15.71
C VAL A 107 -16.73 -10.52 -14.57
N LYS A 108 -18.01 -10.79 -14.91
CA LYS A 108 -19.11 -10.88 -13.92
C LYS A 108 -18.78 -11.95 -12.86
N GLY A 109 -18.97 -11.61 -11.59
CA GLY A 109 -18.69 -12.53 -10.47
C GLY A 109 -17.21 -12.66 -10.09
N SER A 110 -16.30 -11.94 -10.77
CA SER A 110 -14.88 -11.94 -10.48
C SER A 110 -14.40 -10.51 -10.14
N PRO A 111 -14.48 -10.10 -8.87
CA PRO A 111 -14.23 -8.70 -8.46
C PRO A 111 -12.80 -8.22 -8.74
N PHE A 112 -11.84 -9.12 -8.89
CA PHE A 112 -10.44 -8.78 -9.15
C PHE A 112 -10.03 -8.95 -10.62
N SER A 113 -10.97 -9.26 -11.54
CA SER A 113 -10.65 -9.50 -12.96
C SER A 113 -10.08 -8.26 -13.65
N GLY A 114 -10.54 -7.06 -13.31
CA GLY A 114 -10.00 -5.82 -13.86
C GLY A 114 -8.55 -5.58 -13.42
N TYR A 115 -8.23 -5.86 -12.17
CA TYR A 115 -6.84 -5.79 -11.67
C TYR A 115 -5.94 -6.79 -12.40
N LEU A 116 -6.41 -8.02 -12.64
CA LEU A 116 -5.64 -9.01 -13.40
C LEU A 116 -5.40 -8.54 -14.84
N ALA A 117 -6.43 -8.05 -15.51
CA ALA A 117 -6.32 -7.53 -16.87
C ALA A 117 -5.30 -6.37 -16.95
N LYS A 118 -5.40 -5.40 -16.05
CA LYS A 118 -4.47 -4.28 -15.97
C LYS A 118 -3.04 -4.73 -15.62
N ALA A 119 -2.89 -5.67 -14.69
CA ALA A 119 -1.59 -6.20 -14.29
C ALA A 119 -0.90 -6.96 -15.44
N LYS A 120 -1.64 -7.71 -16.23
CA LYS A 120 -1.12 -8.36 -17.44
C LYS A 120 -0.67 -7.35 -18.48
N ALA A 121 -1.50 -6.36 -18.78
CA ALA A 121 -1.17 -5.28 -19.72
C ALA A 121 0.08 -4.50 -19.30
N ALA A 122 0.30 -4.37 -17.98
CA ALA A 122 1.48 -3.73 -17.42
C ALA A 122 2.70 -4.68 -17.24
N GLY A 123 2.62 -5.94 -17.65
CA GLY A 123 3.72 -6.91 -17.51
C GLY A 123 4.00 -7.37 -16.07
N LEU A 124 3.12 -7.06 -15.12
CA LEU A 124 3.29 -7.42 -13.71
C LEU A 124 3.02 -8.91 -13.46
N VAL A 125 2.08 -9.47 -14.20
CA VAL A 125 1.58 -10.84 -14.05
C VAL A 125 1.56 -11.52 -15.41
N SER A 126 2.05 -12.77 -15.47
CA SER A 126 1.91 -13.65 -16.63
C SER A 126 0.94 -14.80 -16.33
N GLY A 127 0.39 -15.40 -17.38
CA GLY A 127 -0.52 -16.55 -17.25
C GLY A 127 -1.89 -16.20 -16.65
N ASN A 128 -2.57 -17.20 -16.10
CA ASN A 128 -3.92 -17.09 -15.54
C ASN A 128 -3.94 -17.60 -14.09
N PRO A 129 -3.48 -16.82 -13.11
CA PRO A 129 -3.51 -17.23 -11.72
C PRO A 129 -4.93 -17.41 -11.20
N LYS A 130 -5.14 -18.33 -10.26
CA LYS A 130 -6.42 -18.50 -9.56
C LYS A 130 -6.62 -17.32 -8.60
N LEU A 131 -7.46 -16.35 -8.99
CA LEU A 131 -7.70 -15.12 -8.20
C LEU A 131 -8.23 -15.40 -6.79
N ASN A 132 -9.01 -16.45 -6.59
CA ASN A 132 -9.54 -16.86 -5.30
C ASN A 132 -8.61 -17.84 -4.53
N GLY A 133 -7.52 -18.28 -5.14
CA GLY A 133 -6.50 -19.09 -4.47
C GLY A 133 -5.55 -18.24 -3.62
N PRO A 134 -4.80 -18.87 -2.71
CA PRO A 134 -3.78 -18.16 -1.92
C PRO A 134 -2.65 -17.66 -2.81
N ILE A 135 -2.02 -16.57 -2.41
CA ILE A 135 -0.80 -16.05 -3.05
C ILE A 135 0.42 -16.43 -2.23
N THR A 136 1.54 -16.75 -2.91
CA THR A 136 2.80 -17.07 -2.25
C THR A 136 3.65 -15.80 -2.02
N ARG A 137 4.61 -15.91 -1.10
CA ARG A 137 5.59 -14.85 -0.83
C ARG A 137 6.39 -14.49 -2.09
N LEU A 138 6.78 -15.48 -2.89
CA LEU A 138 7.49 -15.25 -4.15
C LEU A 138 6.64 -14.45 -5.14
N GLN A 139 5.37 -14.85 -5.33
CA GLN A 139 4.46 -14.16 -6.25
C GLN A 139 4.24 -12.70 -5.84
N ILE A 140 4.06 -12.44 -4.54
CA ILE A 140 3.96 -11.06 -4.03
C ILE A 140 5.22 -10.27 -4.36
N ALA A 141 6.41 -10.84 -4.11
CA ALA A 141 7.66 -10.15 -4.36
C ALA A 141 7.82 -9.79 -5.85
N GLN A 142 7.53 -10.73 -6.74
CA GLN A 142 7.63 -10.51 -8.18
C GLN A 142 6.67 -9.42 -8.66
N ILE A 143 5.42 -9.45 -8.20
CA ILE A 143 4.41 -8.43 -8.59
C ILE A 143 4.79 -7.06 -8.01
N ALA A 144 5.16 -7.00 -6.74
CA ALA A 144 5.48 -5.75 -6.05
C ALA A 144 6.72 -5.06 -6.64
N ALA A 145 7.81 -5.81 -6.87
CA ALA A 145 9.03 -5.26 -7.46
C ALA A 145 8.80 -4.72 -8.86
N LYS A 146 8.04 -5.44 -9.70
CA LYS A 146 7.67 -4.98 -11.03
C LYS A 146 6.75 -3.75 -10.97
N ALA A 147 5.76 -3.73 -10.08
CA ALA A 147 4.84 -2.61 -9.91
C ALA A 147 5.56 -1.32 -9.48
N LEU A 148 6.58 -1.44 -8.64
CA LEU A 148 7.46 -0.34 -8.22
C LEU A 148 8.59 -0.04 -9.23
N LYS A 149 8.70 -0.81 -10.31
CA LYS A 149 9.77 -0.69 -11.32
C LYS A 149 11.18 -0.74 -10.70
N LEU A 150 11.36 -1.57 -9.66
CA LEU A 150 12.65 -1.67 -9.00
C LEU A 150 13.70 -2.26 -9.97
N SER A 151 14.89 -1.65 -9.95
CA SER A 151 16.02 -2.17 -10.72
C SER A 151 16.45 -3.53 -10.17
N THR A 152 16.66 -4.48 -11.07
CA THR A 152 17.29 -5.77 -10.75
C THR A 152 18.76 -5.81 -11.16
N ALA A 153 19.28 -4.71 -11.72
CA ALA A 153 20.69 -4.54 -12.04
C ALA A 153 21.43 -3.92 -10.84
N GLY A 154 22.69 -4.28 -10.65
CA GLY A 154 23.54 -3.75 -9.58
C GLY A 154 23.16 -4.23 -8.17
N LEU A 155 22.38 -5.28 -8.06
CA LEU A 155 22.05 -5.88 -6.76
C LEU A 155 23.31 -6.43 -6.06
N PRO A 156 23.35 -6.43 -4.71
CA PRO A 156 24.49 -6.97 -3.97
C PRO A 156 24.79 -8.42 -4.36
N SER A 157 26.08 -8.75 -4.54
CA SER A 157 26.52 -10.10 -4.86
C SER A 157 26.21 -11.10 -3.73
N LYS A 158 26.23 -10.64 -2.48
CA LYS A 158 25.81 -11.42 -1.32
C LYS A 158 24.29 -11.50 -1.29
N LYS A 159 23.74 -12.69 -1.45
CA LYS A 159 22.30 -12.94 -1.43
C LYS A 159 21.75 -12.80 -0.01
N PRO A 160 20.61 -12.12 0.18
CA PRO A 160 20.01 -11.91 1.49
C PRO A 160 19.42 -13.19 2.09
N PHE A 161 19.05 -14.16 1.25
CA PHE A 161 18.37 -15.40 1.67
C PHE A 161 19.03 -16.62 1.04
N THR A 162 19.05 -17.74 1.77
CA THR A 162 19.68 -18.99 1.33
C THR A 162 18.75 -19.87 0.51
N ASP A 163 17.45 -19.67 0.58
CA ASP A 163 16.41 -20.52 -0.02
C ASP A 163 15.79 -19.93 -1.31
N THR A 164 16.31 -18.80 -1.79
CA THR A 164 15.88 -18.21 -3.06
C THR A 164 16.98 -17.36 -3.70
N ASN A 165 17.03 -17.41 -5.02
CA ASN A 165 17.90 -16.58 -5.86
C ASN A 165 17.10 -15.60 -6.73
N ASP A 166 15.78 -15.47 -6.49
CA ASP A 166 14.91 -14.61 -7.28
C ASP A 166 15.34 -13.15 -7.17
N VAL A 167 15.58 -12.51 -8.30
CA VAL A 167 16.11 -11.14 -8.37
C VAL A 167 15.10 -10.09 -7.87
N TYR A 168 13.79 -10.34 -7.99
CA TYR A 168 12.77 -9.45 -7.47
C TYR A 168 12.67 -9.50 -5.94
N VAL A 169 12.89 -10.70 -5.36
CA VAL A 169 13.01 -10.85 -3.91
C VAL A 169 14.22 -10.07 -3.40
N GLN A 170 15.36 -10.17 -4.09
CA GLN A 170 16.57 -9.41 -3.73
C GLN A 170 16.34 -7.88 -3.86
N ALA A 171 15.72 -7.43 -4.94
CA ALA A 171 15.42 -6.00 -5.15
C ALA A 171 14.51 -5.43 -4.08
N LEU A 172 13.43 -6.14 -3.70
CA LEU A 172 12.53 -5.71 -2.62
C LEU A 172 13.20 -5.71 -1.24
N ASN A 173 14.08 -6.68 -0.98
CA ASN A 173 14.86 -6.70 0.25
C ASN A 173 15.83 -5.52 0.31
N ALA A 174 16.55 -5.25 -0.77
CA ALA A 174 17.44 -4.08 -0.88
C ALA A 174 16.70 -2.75 -0.71
N ALA A 175 15.44 -2.68 -1.14
CA ALA A 175 14.56 -1.53 -0.93
C ALA A 175 13.93 -1.47 0.48
N GLY A 176 14.23 -2.41 1.38
CA GLY A 176 13.67 -2.45 2.74
C GLY A 176 12.18 -2.79 2.83
N ILE A 177 11.58 -3.30 1.74
CA ILE A 177 10.14 -3.57 1.69
C ILE A 177 9.79 -4.94 2.28
N ILE A 178 10.67 -5.91 2.08
CA ILE A 178 10.51 -7.26 2.62
C ILE A 178 11.70 -7.67 3.47
N GLU A 179 11.41 -8.55 4.42
CA GLU A 179 12.37 -9.21 5.29
C GLU A 179 12.19 -10.72 5.23
N GLY A 180 13.22 -11.43 5.63
CA GLY A 180 13.20 -12.88 5.80
C GLY A 180 13.00 -13.30 7.25
N TYR A 181 13.23 -14.56 7.48
CA TYR A 181 13.26 -15.20 8.79
C TYR A 181 14.71 -15.53 9.15
N PHE A 182 15.18 -15.06 10.27
CA PHE A 182 16.51 -15.37 10.77
C PHE A 182 16.42 -16.45 11.84
N SER A 183 17.11 -17.56 11.64
CA SER A 183 17.19 -18.68 12.59
C SER A 183 18.51 -19.41 12.41
N ASN A 184 19.16 -19.77 13.52
CA ASN A 184 20.42 -20.54 13.52
C ASN A 184 21.50 -19.96 12.57
N GLY A 185 21.68 -18.63 12.59
CA GLY A 185 22.68 -17.97 11.76
C GLY A 185 22.33 -17.87 10.26
N THR A 186 21.14 -18.30 9.87
CA THR A 186 20.69 -18.37 8.47
C THR A 186 19.45 -17.52 8.23
N SER A 187 19.45 -16.76 7.14
CA SER A 187 18.28 -16.02 6.68
C SER A 187 17.59 -16.78 5.55
N THR A 188 16.26 -16.96 5.68
CA THR A 188 15.42 -17.61 4.68
C THR A 188 14.24 -16.69 4.31
N TYR A 189 13.78 -16.75 3.07
CA TYR A 189 12.62 -15.99 2.60
C TYR A 189 11.32 -16.79 2.67
N LYS A 190 11.41 -18.10 2.55
CA LYS A 190 10.28 -19.05 2.45
C LYS A 190 9.37 -18.73 1.26
N PRO A 191 9.88 -18.78 0.01
CA PRO A 191 9.21 -18.27 -1.19
C PRO A 191 7.85 -18.93 -1.46
N ASN A 192 7.69 -20.19 -1.10
CA ASN A 192 6.47 -20.96 -1.35
C ASN A 192 5.39 -20.82 -0.26
N ASN A 193 5.71 -20.19 0.86
CA ASN A 193 4.72 -19.96 1.91
C ASN A 193 3.68 -18.95 1.46
N THR A 194 2.43 -19.15 1.88
CA THR A 194 1.34 -18.17 1.72
C THR A 194 1.45 -17.08 2.77
N LEU A 195 0.75 -15.96 2.55
CA LEU A 195 0.73 -14.85 3.49
C LEU A 195 -0.67 -14.61 4.05
N THR A 196 -0.68 -14.03 5.25
CA THR A 196 -1.91 -13.54 5.86
C THR A 196 -2.19 -12.10 5.40
N ARG A 197 -3.43 -11.65 5.62
CA ARG A 197 -3.86 -10.28 5.33
C ARG A 197 -3.00 -9.25 6.06
N GLY A 198 -2.68 -9.49 7.34
CA GLY A 198 -1.80 -8.63 8.12
C GLY A 198 -0.38 -8.54 7.54
N GLN A 199 0.19 -9.66 7.11
CA GLN A 199 1.54 -9.68 6.52
C GLN A 199 1.60 -8.91 5.20
N VAL A 200 0.58 -9.07 4.35
CA VAL A 200 0.51 -8.30 3.09
C VAL A 200 0.32 -6.82 3.36
N SER A 201 -0.47 -6.45 4.38
CA SER A 201 -0.61 -5.04 4.76
C SER A 201 0.72 -4.39 5.14
N ALA A 202 1.59 -5.09 5.85
CA ALA A 202 2.92 -4.57 6.17
C ALA A 202 3.78 -4.33 4.92
N ILE A 203 3.76 -5.27 3.96
CA ILE A 203 4.48 -5.13 2.68
C ILE A 203 3.92 -3.94 1.89
N VAL A 204 2.61 -3.88 1.71
CA VAL A 204 1.92 -2.83 0.93
C VAL A 204 2.12 -1.44 1.56
N TRP A 205 2.14 -1.37 2.89
CA TRP A 205 2.46 -0.13 3.60
C TRP A 205 3.88 0.35 3.32
N ARG A 206 4.88 -0.56 3.39
CA ARG A 206 6.26 -0.24 3.05
C ARG A 206 6.41 0.19 1.59
N MET A 207 5.74 -0.49 0.66
CA MET A 207 5.68 -0.10 -0.75
C MET A 207 5.21 1.35 -0.92
N LYS A 208 4.08 1.68 -0.29
CA LYS A 208 3.49 3.03 -0.39
C LYS A 208 4.42 4.12 0.16
N ASN A 209 5.19 3.80 1.19
CA ASN A 209 6.09 4.76 1.84
C ASN A 209 7.53 4.76 1.24
N SER A 210 7.86 3.83 0.35
CA SER A 210 9.14 3.82 -0.37
C SER A 210 9.11 4.64 -1.68
N VAL A 211 7.94 5.04 -2.14
CA VAL A 211 7.70 5.77 -3.41
C VAL A 211 7.52 7.29 -3.16
N GLN A 212 8.13 7.82 -2.10
CA GLN A 212 8.12 9.27 -1.85
C GLN A 212 9.42 9.92 -2.28
#